data_b3d5fcfe780e1e605259b18c65820161
#
_entry.id   b3d5fcfe780e1e605259b18c65820161
#
_cell.length_a   1.000
_cell.length_b   1.000
_cell.length_c   1.000
_cell.angle_alpha   90.00
_cell.angle_beta   90.00
_cell.angle_gamma   90.00
#
_symmetry.space_group_name_H-M   'P 1'
#
loop_
_entity.id
_entity.type
_entity.pdbx_description
1 polymer ?
#
loop_
_entity_poly.entity_id
_entity_poly.type
_entity_poly.pdbx_seq_one_letter_code
_entity_poly.pdbx_strand_id
1 'polypeptide(L)'
;MLFRSEATKDEAVITSARPEDNAEVMLPHYRYTLNGSHEVKGRQGVCSEGDYYWVSGSTTLAKYDKDWNLIKINEEPFKGYEIEVNHIADIDVYQNELYIGAEYFMDGVGKNIQVAVYDGDTLELKRTFPFEPESGQLECSGIAVNPDNGTVWMCSWVGEESGRYLYSYDLKTGKYNGKVHMQMPQQWLQGIAYYNGCFYMTADDGTADDKEPDHLYRTQIKDGATDCIVTLERTFDDVTLQGEIEGLTFDHDKNQLLLLYNRGARIVLGMPKGFYDGYDHEISEVFAYDMAARS
;
A
#
# COMPACT_ATOMS: atom_id res chain seq x y z
N MET A 1 -36.80 -40.48 -19.71
CA MET A 1 -35.72 -41.23 -19.04
C MET A 1 -34.75 -40.18 -18.49
N LEU A 2 -34.91 -39.85 -17.22
CA LEU A 2 -34.07 -38.86 -16.52
C LEU A 2 -32.85 -39.60 -15.98
N PHE A 3 -31.67 -39.30 -16.52
CA PHE A 3 -30.43 -39.76 -15.90
C PHE A 3 -30.17 -38.88 -14.66
N ARG A 4 -30.41 -39.44 -13.48
CA ARG A 4 -29.78 -38.96 -12.26
C ARG A 4 -28.31 -39.40 -12.32
N SER A 5 -27.36 -38.47 -12.42
CA SER A 5 -26.00 -38.77 -12.06
C SER A 5 -25.96 -38.97 -10.54
N GLU A 6 -25.60 -40.16 -10.11
CA GLU A 6 -25.23 -40.38 -8.71
C GLU A 6 -23.92 -39.63 -8.48
N ALA A 7 -23.99 -38.56 -7.71
CA ALA A 7 -22.78 -37.90 -7.17
C ALA A 7 -22.01 -38.95 -6.36
N THR A 8 -20.76 -39.17 -6.70
CA THR A 8 -19.91 -40.10 -5.96
C THR A 8 -19.72 -39.58 -4.55
N LYS A 9 -19.71 -40.49 -3.57
CA LYS A 9 -19.54 -40.16 -2.15
C LYS A 9 -18.27 -39.34 -1.84
N ASP A 10 -17.30 -39.26 -2.76
CA ASP A 10 -16.08 -38.50 -2.62
C ASP A 10 -16.27 -37.00 -2.87
N GLU A 11 -17.30 -36.56 -3.58
CA GLU A 11 -17.65 -35.14 -3.74
C GLU A 11 -18.29 -34.54 -2.49
N ALA A 12 -18.73 -35.37 -1.55
CA ALA A 12 -19.32 -34.90 -0.30
C ALA A 12 -18.31 -34.71 0.84
N VAL A 13 -17.04 -35.02 0.59
CA VAL A 13 -15.95 -34.80 1.57
C VAL A 13 -15.08 -33.64 1.14
N ILE A 14 -15.67 -32.52 0.73
CA ILE A 14 -15.07 -31.26 1.03
C ILE A 14 -15.32 -31.08 2.52
N THR A 15 -14.42 -31.63 3.31
CA THR A 15 -14.39 -31.32 4.72
C THR A 15 -14.25 -29.78 4.78
N SER A 16 -15.30 -29.14 5.20
CA SER A 16 -15.20 -27.79 5.71
C SER A 16 -13.93 -27.75 6.58
N ALA A 17 -13.03 -26.84 6.27
CA ALA A 17 -12.00 -26.44 7.22
C ALA A 17 -12.70 -26.29 8.57
N ARG A 18 -12.10 -26.82 9.64
CA ARG A 18 -12.73 -26.74 10.95
C ARG A 18 -12.97 -25.27 11.27
N PRO A 19 -14.05 -24.92 11.97
CA PRO A 19 -14.30 -23.54 12.37
C PRO A 19 -13.10 -22.86 13.06
N GLU A 20 -12.33 -23.65 13.84
CA GLU A 20 -11.12 -23.18 14.48
C GLU A 20 -9.98 -22.87 13.49
N ASP A 21 -9.84 -23.62 12.41
CA ASP A 21 -8.83 -23.37 11.37
C ASP A 21 -9.16 -22.09 10.57
N ASN A 22 -10.44 -21.79 10.40
CA ASN A 22 -10.90 -20.55 9.76
C ASN A 22 -10.79 -19.35 10.69
N ALA A 23 -11.04 -19.53 11.99
CA ALA A 23 -10.95 -18.46 12.97
C ALA A 23 -9.53 -17.90 13.08
N GLU A 24 -8.50 -18.76 13.03
CA GLU A 24 -7.10 -18.34 13.08
C GLU A 24 -6.69 -17.49 11.88
N VAL A 25 -7.18 -17.81 10.69
CA VAL A 25 -6.95 -17.03 9.46
C VAL A 25 -7.66 -15.69 9.49
N MET A 26 -8.83 -15.62 10.12
CA MET A 26 -9.69 -14.42 10.15
C MET A 26 -9.37 -13.44 11.28
N LEU A 27 -8.59 -13.88 12.28
CA LEU A 27 -8.23 -12.99 13.38
C LEU A 27 -7.08 -12.04 12.98
N PRO A 28 -7.11 -10.78 13.44
CA PRO A 28 -5.98 -9.87 13.30
C PRO A 28 -4.71 -10.46 13.90
N HIS A 29 -3.57 -10.28 13.22
CA HIS A 29 -2.28 -10.81 13.69
C HIS A 29 -1.73 -10.04 14.89
N TYR A 30 -2.03 -8.75 14.95
CA TYR A 30 -1.46 -7.86 15.96
C TYR A 30 -2.53 -7.08 16.71
N ARG A 31 -2.16 -6.63 17.90
CA ARG A 31 -2.79 -5.53 18.59
C ARG A 31 -1.96 -4.28 18.35
N TYR A 32 -2.61 -3.18 18.06
CA TYR A 32 -1.98 -1.92 17.75
C TYR A 32 -2.38 -0.89 18.80
N THR A 33 -1.39 -0.16 19.32
CA THR A 33 -1.62 0.91 20.28
C THR A 33 -1.00 2.18 19.76
N LEU A 34 -1.80 3.22 19.53
CA LEU A 34 -1.31 4.51 19.05
C LEU A 34 -0.31 5.09 20.06
N ASN A 35 0.90 5.38 19.57
CA ASN A 35 2.02 5.92 20.37
C ASN A 35 2.20 7.43 20.13
N GLY A 36 1.90 7.93 18.93
CA GLY A 36 2.02 9.34 18.59
C GLY A 36 1.98 9.58 17.10
N SER A 37 2.17 10.84 16.71
CA SER A 37 2.28 11.23 15.30
C SER A 37 3.38 12.26 15.08
N HIS A 38 3.86 12.34 13.85
CA HIS A 38 4.90 13.27 13.41
C HIS A 38 4.52 13.89 12.08
N GLU A 39 4.50 15.22 12.02
CA GLU A 39 4.27 15.94 10.76
C GLU A 39 5.46 15.76 9.82
N VAL A 40 5.18 15.51 8.53
CA VAL A 40 6.18 15.18 7.51
C VAL A 40 5.97 15.96 6.20
N LYS A 41 7.00 15.94 5.35
CA LYS A 41 6.98 16.54 4.01
C LYS A 41 6.70 15.46 2.97
N GLY A 42 5.43 15.19 2.72
CA GLY A 42 4.98 14.18 1.75
C GLY A 42 3.64 13.62 2.16
N ARG A 43 2.85 13.23 1.19
CA ARG A 43 1.46 12.85 1.41
C ARG A 43 1.06 11.49 0.87
N GLN A 44 2.00 10.68 0.32
CA GLN A 44 1.67 9.45 -0.39
C GLN A 44 2.11 8.20 0.36
N GLY A 45 3.35 8.12 0.81
CA GLY A 45 3.83 6.91 1.44
C GLY A 45 4.98 7.13 2.41
N VAL A 46 5.24 6.13 3.23
CA VAL A 46 6.32 6.10 4.20
C VAL A 46 7.00 4.73 4.19
N CYS A 47 8.33 4.69 4.25
CA CYS A 47 9.08 3.45 4.44
C CYS A 47 10.22 3.61 5.45
N SER A 48 10.74 2.47 5.93
CA SER A 48 11.70 2.40 7.03
C SER A 48 12.75 1.33 6.79
N GLU A 49 14.04 1.71 6.85
CA GLU A 49 15.15 0.75 6.86
C GLU A 49 16.31 1.30 7.71
N GLY A 50 16.86 0.48 8.60
CA GLY A 50 17.97 0.88 9.47
C GLY A 50 17.66 2.17 10.25
N ASP A 51 18.55 3.15 10.16
CA ASP A 51 18.46 4.40 10.91
C ASP A 51 17.58 5.49 10.27
N TYR A 52 16.83 5.16 9.21
CA TYR A 52 16.16 6.18 8.41
C TYR A 52 14.70 5.86 8.13
N TYR A 53 13.95 6.93 7.87
CA TYR A 53 12.64 6.91 7.23
C TYR A 53 12.69 7.70 5.93
N TRP A 54 11.88 7.28 4.96
CA TRP A 54 11.63 8.07 3.74
C TRP A 54 10.13 8.27 3.59
N VAL A 55 9.78 9.41 3.04
CA VAL A 55 8.39 9.80 2.79
C VAL A 55 8.27 10.29 1.36
N SER A 56 7.29 9.77 0.62
CA SER A 56 6.94 10.27 -0.70
C SER A 56 5.79 11.26 -0.62
N GLY A 57 5.90 12.32 -1.41
CA GLY A 57 4.79 13.17 -1.77
C GLY A 57 4.47 12.99 -3.24
N SER A 58 3.35 13.50 -3.72
CA SER A 58 3.00 13.38 -5.15
C SER A 58 4.09 13.86 -6.10
N THR A 59 4.93 14.79 -5.66
CA THR A 59 6.00 15.41 -6.45
C THR A 59 7.30 15.63 -5.66
N THR A 60 7.49 14.94 -4.54
CA THR A 60 8.66 15.10 -3.67
C THR A 60 9.10 13.79 -3.05
N LEU A 61 10.37 13.69 -2.65
CA LEU A 61 10.91 12.62 -1.82
C LEU A 61 11.66 13.23 -0.65
N ALA A 62 11.41 12.76 0.56
CA ALA A 62 12.05 13.25 1.77
C ALA A 62 12.69 12.11 2.57
N LYS A 63 13.86 12.36 3.17
CA LYS A 63 14.58 11.44 4.06
C LYS A 63 14.65 12.03 5.45
N TYR A 64 14.39 11.22 6.47
CA TYR A 64 14.40 11.57 7.89
C TYR A 64 15.30 10.63 8.68
N ASP A 65 15.80 11.10 9.83
CA ASP A 65 16.35 10.22 10.87
C ASP A 65 15.22 9.58 11.71
N LYS A 66 15.60 8.73 12.66
CA LYS A 66 14.63 8.02 13.54
C LYS A 66 13.97 8.92 14.59
N ASP A 67 14.38 10.17 14.70
CA ASP A 67 13.75 11.22 15.51
C ASP A 67 12.88 12.18 14.67
N TRP A 68 12.63 11.83 13.40
CA TRP A 68 11.86 12.60 12.43
C TRP A 68 12.45 13.96 12.07
N ASN A 69 13.76 14.14 12.24
CA ASN A 69 14.44 15.32 11.70
C ASN A 69 14.65 15.15 10.19
N LEU A 70 14.23 16.15 9.41
CA LEU A 70 14.43 16.14 7.96
C LEU A 70 15.92 16.24 7.63
N ILE A 71 16.45 15.24 6.93
CA ILE A 71 17.84 15.19 6.49
C ILE A 71 17.97 15.75 5.08
N LYS A 72 17.07 15.33 4.18
CA LYS A 72 17.14 15.68 2.77
C LYS A 72 15.76 15.68 2.14
N ILE A 73 15.57 16.52 1.13
CA ILE A 73 14.39 16.52 0.27
C ILE A 73 14.82 16.62 -1.20
N ASN A 74 14.15 15.90 -2.07
CA ASN A 74 14.21 16.04 -3.52
C ASN A 74 12.86 16.60 -4.01
N GLU A 75 12.88 17.84 -4.52
CA GLU A 75 11.71 18.54 -5.05
C GLU A 75 11.57 18.39 -6.58
N GLU A 76 12.50 17.70 -7.23
CA GLU A 76 12.50 17.42 -8.67
C GLU A 76 12.64 15.92 -8.95
N PRO A 77 11.77 15.05 -8.37
CA PRO A 77 11.95 13.60 -8.45
C PRO A 77 11.78 13.04 -9.87
N PHE A 78 11.12 13.77 -10.75
CA PHE A 78 10.84 13.30 -12.12
C PHE A 78 12.00 13.49 -13.11
N LYS A 79 13.12 14.03 -12.65
CA LYS A 79 14.30 14.20 -13.48
C LYS A 79 14.89 12.85 -13.87
N GLY A 80 15.04 12.60 -15.17
CA GLY A 80 15.67 11.40 -15.70
C GLY A 80 14.72 10.30 -16.16
N TYR A 81 13.41 10.49 -16.03
CA TYR A 81 12.45 9.55 -16.61
C TYR A 81 12.46 9.62 -18.14
N GLU A 82 12.45 8.44 -18.77
CA GLU A 82 12.31 8.32 -20.23
C GLU A 82 10.82 8.35 -20.64
N ILE A 83 9.94 7.84 -19.78
CA ILE A 83 8.49 7.85 -19.97
C ILE A 83 7.89 8.87 -19.01
N GLU A 84 7.11 9.80 -19.53
CA GLU A 84 6.53 10.91 -18.77
C GLU A 84 5.68 10.44 -17.60
N VAL A 85 5.95 11.01 -16.44
CA VAL A 85 5.20 10.86 -15.18
C VAL A 85 5.00 12.23 -14.54
N ASN A 86 3.99 12.37 -13.71
CA ASN A 86 3.72 13.59 -12.94
C ASN A 86 3.32 13.31 -11.49
N HIS A 87 3.28 12.03 -11.12
CA HIS A 87 2.81 11.59 -9.82
C HIS A 87 3.69 10.45 -9.28
N ILE A 88 4.05 10.56 -8.02
CA ILE A 88 4.64 9.51 -7.19
C ILE A 88 3.57 9.07 -6.20
N ALA A 89 3.40 7.78 -6.07
CA ALA A 89 2.52 7.15 -5.08
C ALA A 89 3.29 6.70 -3.82
N ASP A 90 2.88 5.60 -3.23
CA ASP A 90 3.52 4.98 -2.08
C ASP A 90 4.99 4.58 -2.35
N ILE A 91 5.73 4.29 -1.30
CA ILE A 91 7.17 4.04 -1.32
C ILE A 91 7.53 2.87 -0.40
N ASP A 92 8.42 2.01 -0.85
CA ASP A 92 9.07 1.02 -0.01
C ASP A 92 10.59 1.06 -0.18
N VAL A 93 11.33 0.44 0.73
CA VAL A 93 12.79 0.44 0.73
C VAL A 93 13.35 -0.97 0.90
N TYR A 94 14.37 -1.28 0.11
CA TYR A 94 15.13 -2.51 0.23
C TYR A 94 16.59 -2.29 -0.16
N GLN A 95 17.51 -2.59 0.76
CA GLN A 95 18.97 -2.43 0.58
C GLN A 95 19.36 -1.00 0.15
N ASN A 96 18.79 0.01 0.83
CA ASN A 96 18.99 1.43 0.54
C ASN A 96 18.57 1.85 -0.89
N GLU A 97 17.74 1.07 -1.56
CA GLU A 97 17.05 1.46 -2.79
C GLU A 97 15.56 1.69 -2.48
N LEU A 98 15.06 2.84 -2.91
CA LEU A 98 13.64 3.19 -2.76
C LEU A 98 12.88 2.71 -3.98
N TYR A 99 11.85 1.91 -3.75
CA TYR A 99 10.93 1.43 -4.78
C TYR A 99 9.66 2.25 -4.71
N ILE A 100 9.28 2.84 -5.80
CA ILE A 100 8.22 3.85 -5.86
C ILE A 100 7.29 3.55 -7.02
N GLY A 101 5.99 3.58 -6.77
CA GLY A 101 5.00 3.67 -7.84
C GLY A 101 5.04 5.05 -8.49
N ALA A 102 5.24 5.10 -9.79
CA ALA A 102 5.25 6.35 -10.54
C ALA A 102 4.36 6.25 -11.78
N GLU A 103 3.61 7.30 -12.04
CA GLU A 103 2.67 7.33 -13.16
C GLU A 103 2.40 8.75 -13.66
N TYR A 104 1.72 8.85 -14.78
CA TYR A 104 1.06 10.08 -15.17
C TYR A 104 -0.41 9.99 -14.74
N PHE A 105 -0.78 10.76 -13.71
CA PHE A 105 -2.11 10.76 -13.12
C PHE A 105 -2.84 12.08 -13.40
N MET A 106 -4.11 11.99 -13.82
CA MET A 106 -4.96 13.14 -14.03
C MET A 106 -6.44 12.76 -13.94
N ASP A 107 -7.18 13.46 -13.07
CA ASP A 107 -8.62 13.31 -12.90
C ASP A 107 -9.07 11.84 -12.67
N GLY A 108 -8.38 11.11 -11.80
CA GLY A 108 -8.69 9.74 -11.45
C GLY A 108 -8.20 8.70 -12.48
N VAL A 109 -7.39 9.10 -13.46
CA VAL A 109 -6.87 8.21 -14.51
C VAL A 109 -5.36 8.19 -14.48
N GLY A 110 -4.79 7.01 -14.24
CA GLY A 110 -3.36 6.74 -14.34
C GLY A 110 -2.96 6.20 -15.73
N LYS A 111 -1.75 6.46 -16.15
CA LYS A 111 -1.09 5.87 -17.31
C LYS A 111 0.43 5.90 -17.13
N ASN A 112 1.15 5.18 -17.98
CA ASN A 112 2.61 5.11 -17.92
C ASN A 112 3.11 4.57 -16.57
N ILE A 113 2.39 3.65 -15.97
CA ILE A 113 2.67 3.10 -14.63
C ILE A 113 4.02 2.40 -14.63
N GLN A 114 4.90 2.79 -13.72
CA GLN A 114 6.25 2.28 -13.61
C GLN A 114 6.60 2.01 -12.16
N VAL A 115 7.41 0.99 -11.92
CA VAL A 115 8.20 0.92 -10.70
C VAL A 115 9.46 1.75 -10.96
N ALA A 116 9.67 2.79 -10.19
CA ALA A 116 10.88 3.60 -10.21
C ALA A 116 11.76 3.27 -9.01
N VAL A 117 13.07 3.20 -9.24
CA VAL A 117 14.05 2.88 -8.20
C VAL A 117 14.96 4.06 -8.02
N TYR A 118 15.00 4.59 -6.79
CA TYR A 118 15.86 5.71 -6.40
C TYR A 118 16.93 5.25 -5.42
N ASP A 119 17.98 6.02 -5.34
CA ASP A 119 19.01 5.83 -4.33
C ASP A 119 18.56 6.44 -2.99
N GLY A 120 18.61 5.67 -1.90
CA GLY A 120 18.11 6.09 -0.59
C GLY A 120 18.93 7.21 0.08
N ASP A 121 20.15 7.47 -0.37
CA ASP A 121 20.98 8.55 0.18
C ASP A 121 20.89 9.83 -0.66
N THR A 122 20.93 9.69 -1.97
CA THR A 122 20.90 10.85 -2.87
C THR A 122 19.49 11.28 -3.22
N LEU A 123 18.50 10.38 -3.13
CA LEU A 123 17.11 10.54 -3.59
C LEU A 123 17.02 10.78 -5.11
N GLU A 124 18.02 10.33 -5.87
CA GLU A 124 18.07 10.46 -7.31
C GLU A 124 17.58 9.18 -7.99
N LEU A 125 16.91 9.32 -9.13
CA LEU A 125 16.44 8.20 -9.93
C LEU A 125 17.62 7.37 -10.45
N LYS A 126 17.59 6.05 -10.21
CA LYS A 126 18.59 5.10 -10.72
C LYS A 126 18.12 4.38 -11.98
N ARG A 127 16.88 3.91 -11.97
CA ARG A 127 16.26 3.15 -13.05
C ARG A 127 14.75 3.08 -12.89
N THR A 128 14.06 2.71 -13.96
CA THR A 128 12.64 2.32 -13.94
C THR A 128 12.48 0.89 -14.45
N PHE A 129 11.42 0.21 -13.99
CA PHE A 129 11.02 -1.05 -14.59
C PHE A 129 10.22 -0.78 -15.87
N PRO A 130 10.30 -1.66 -16.89
CA PRO A 130 9.49 -1.50 -18.08
C PRO A 130 8.01 -1.45 -17.75
N PHE A 131 7.31 -0.54 -18.38
CA PHE A 131 5.85 -0.51 -18.33
C PHE A 131 5.26 -1.75 -19.00
N GLU A 132 4.29 -2.40 -18.33
CA GLU A 132 3.62 -3.62 -18.81
C GLU A 132 2.14 -3.36 -19.07
N PRO A 133 1.76 -2.93 -20.29
CA PRO A 133 0.35 -2.64 -20.62
C PRO A 133 -0.57 -3.85 -20.51
N GLU A 134 -0.04 -5.07 -20.74
CA GLU A 134 -0.82 -6.31 -20.69
C GLU A 134 -1.23 -6.69 -19.27
N SER A 135 -0.65 -6.05 -18.24
CA SER A 135 -1.10 -6.22 -16.85
C SER A 135 -2.55 -5.81 -16.66
N GLY A 136 -3.01 -4.83 -17.43
CA GLY A 136 -4.31 -4.20 -17.27
C GLY A 136 -4.40 -3.30 -16.04
N GLN A 137 -3.26 -2.96 -15.42
CA GLN A 137 -3.21 -1.99 -14.32
C GLN A 137 -3.50 -0.58 -14.86
N LEU A 138 -4.41 0.14 -14.20
CA LEU A 138 -4.88 1.46 -14.62
C LEU A 138 -4.36 2.60 -13.77
N GLU A 139 -3.75 2.29 -12.62
CA GLU A 139 -3.23 3.25 -11.67
C GLU A 139 -2.33 2.51 -10.66
N CYS A 140 -1.46 3.22 -9.96
CA CYS A 140 -0.58 2.68 -8.94
C CYS A 140 -0.64 3.55 -7.68
N SER A 141 -1.35 3.09 -6.64
CA SER A 141 -1.41 3.75 -5.34
C SER A 141 -0.36 3.23 -4.36
N GLY A 142 -0.18 1.92 -4.28
CA GLY A 142 0.70 1.31 -3.30
C GLY A 142 1.79 0.42 -3.91
N ILE A 143 2.93 0.32 -3.22
CA ILE A 143 4.05 -0.52 -3.62
C ILE A 143 4.71 -1.20 -2.41
N ALA A 144 5.10 -2.46 -2.56
CA ALA A 144 5.82 -3.22 -1.54
C ALA A 144 6.90 -4.11 -2.15
N VAL A 145 8.03 -4.21 -1.50
CA VAL A 145 9.07 -5.20 -1.79
C VAL A 145 8.85 -6.43 -0.90
N ASN A 146 8.79 -7.60 -1.52
CA ASN A 146 8.85 -8.86 -0.80
C ASN A 146 10.27 -9.46 -0.95
N PRO A 147 11.13 -9.30 0.07
CA PRO A 147 12.50 -9.79 0.02
C PRO A 147 12.60 -11.32 0.07
N ASP A 148 11.60 -12.02 0.61
CA ASP A 148 11.62 -13.46 0.80
C ASP A 148 11.64 -14.21 -0.54
N ASN A 149 10.99 -13.66 -1.56
CA ASN A 149 10.97 -14.26 -2.90
C ASN A 149 11.47 -13.33 -4.00
N GLY A 150 12.00 -12.14 -3.66
CA GLY A 150 12.60 -11.20 -4.60
C GLY A 150 11.59 -10.60 -5.58
N THR A 151 10.46 -10.15 -5.10
CA THR A 151 9.40 -9.53 -5.91
C THR A 151 9.03 -8.13 -5.42
N VAL A 152 8.53 -7.31 -6.35
CA VAL A 152 7.89 -6.03 -6.07
C VAL A 152 6.41 -6.13 -6.43
N TRP A 153 5.56 -5.62 -5.56
CA TRP A 153 4.12 -5.67 -5.71
C TRP A 153 3.51 -4.29 -5.73
N MET A 154 2.50 -4.10 -6.55
CA MET A 154 1.71 -2.86 -6.61
C MET A 154 0.23 -3.17 -6.42
N CYS A 155 -0.49 -2.24 -5.81
CA CYS A 155 -1.95 -2.19 -5.82
C CYS A 155 -2.44 -0.98 -6.60
N SER A 156 -3.75 -0.86 -6.75
CA SER A 156 -4.41 0.21 -7.49
C SER A 156 -5.58 0.76 -6.68
N TRP A 157 -5.63 2.08 -6.56
CA TRP A 157 -6.74 2.81 -5.95
C TRP A 157 -7.99 2.79 -6.84
N VAL A 158 -7.79 2.82 -8.17
CA VAL A 158 -8.90 2.77 -9.13
C VAL A 158 -9.65 1.45 -9.02
N GLY A 159 -10.94 1.52 -8.78
CA GLY A 159 -11.83 0.37 -8.64
C GLY A 159 -12.00 -0.47 -9.90
N GLU A 160 -13.05 -1.31 -9.93
CA GLU A 160 -13.40 -2.22 -11.01
C GLU A 160 -12.32 -3.26 -11.31
N GLU A 161 -11.79 -3.29 -12.53
CA GLU A 161 -10.83 -4.31 -12.95
C GLU A 161 -9.48 -4.14 -12.25
N SER A 162 -8.91 -2.93 -12.24
CA SER A 162 -7.56 -2.68 -11.75
C SER A 162 -7.43 -2.89 -10.24
N GLY A 163 -8.36 -2.37 -9.45
CA GLY A 163 -8.35 -2.49 -8.00
C GLY A 163 -8.67 -3.89 -7.46
N ARG A 164 -8.94 -4.87 -8.35
CA ARG A 164 -9.17 -6.27 -7.96
C ARG A 164 -7.91 -7.10 -7.85
N TYR A 165 -6.76 -6.56 -8.27
CA TYR A 165 -5.53 -7.32 -8.38
C TYR A 165 -4.38 -6.68 -7.65
N LEU A 166 -3.46 -7.52 -7.18
CA LEU A 166 -2.10 -7.15 -6.83
C LEU A 166 -1.18 -7.57 -7.97
N TYR A 167 -0.32 -6.66 -8.41
CA TYR A 167 0.55 -6.82 -9.58
C TYR A 167 1.98 -7.08 -9.16
N SER A 168 2.62 -8.11 -9.71
CA SER A 168 3.96 -8.56 -9.30
C SER A 168 4.99 -8.39 -10.39
N TYR A 169 6.16 -7.93 -9.97
CA TYR A 169 7.35 -7.80 -10.81
C TYR A 169 8.54 -8.48 -10.12
N ASP A 170 9.46 -9.00 -10.91
CA ASP A 170 10.73 -9.51 -10.44
C ASP A 170 11.62 -8.34 -9.97
N LEU A 171 12.06 -8.38 -8.72
CA LEU A 171 12.82 -7.31 -8.07
C LEU A 171 14.12 -6.95 -8.79
N LYS A 172 14.80 -7.97 -9.35
CA LYS A 172 16.12 -7.82 -9.96
C LYS A 172 16.06 -7.37 -11.42
N THR A 173 15.11 -7.94 -12.17
CA THR A 173 15.03 -7.73 -13.62
C THR A 173 13.98 -6.71 -14.02
N GLY A 174 13.06 -6.37 -13.14
CA GLY A 174 11.89 -5.53 -13.41
C GLY A 174 10.87 -6.18 -14.33
N LYS A 175 10.98 -7.50 -14.60
CA LYS A 175 10.04 -8.20 -15.46
C LYS A 175 8.73 -8.43 -14.74
N TYR A 176 7.62 -8.18 -15.43
CA TYR A 176 6.29 -8.52 -14.95
C TYR A 176 6.11 -10.02 -14.76
N ASN A 177 5.68 -10.45 -13.58
CA ASN A 177 5.47 -11.85 -13.24
C ASN A 177 4.01 -12.29 -13.42
N GLY A 178 3.07 -11.36 -13.32
CA GLY A 178 1.64 -11.61 -13.32
C GLY A 178 0.91 -10.85 -12.24
N LYS A 179 -0.37 -11.15 -12.07
CA LYS A 179 -1.23 -10.54 -11.06
C LYS A 179 -1.99 -11.60 -10.29
N VAL A 180 -2.33 -11.27 -9.03
CA VAL A 180 -3.12 -12.11 -8.12
C VAL A 180 -4.45 -11.43 -7.85
N HIS A 181 -5.54 -12.15 -8.06
CA HIS A 181 -6.88 -11.66 -7.81
C HIS A 181 -7.17 -11.67 -6.30
N MET A 182 -7.62 -10.55 -5.78
CA MET A 182 -8.09 -10.45 -4.40
C MET A 182 -9.53 -10.91 -4.31
N GLN A 183 -9.77 -11.99 -3.57
CA GLN A 183 -11.13 -12.37 -3.24
C GLN A 183 -11.69 -11.41 -2.20
N MET A 184 -12.88 -10.88 -2.44
CA MET A 184 -13.45 -9.73 -1.73
C MET A 184 -12.54 -8.51 -1.86
N PRO A 185 -12.39 -7.97 -3.09
CA PRO A 185 -11.51 -6.84 -3.34
C PRO A 185 -11.92 -5.65 -2.48
N GLN A 186 -10.92 -5.04 -1.88
CA GLN A 186 -11.11 -3.81 -1.13
C GLN A 186 -11.17 -2.64 -2.12
N GLN A 187 -11.89 -1.59 -1.75
CA GLN A 187 -11.94 -0.37 -2.54
C GLN A 187 -10.94 0.65 -1.98
N TRP A 188 -10.47 1.53 -2.83
CA TRP A 188 -9.67 2.69 -2.46
C TRP A 188 -8.38 2.32 -1.72
N LEU A 189 -7.67 1.27 -2.17
CA LEU A 189 -6.35 0.92 -1.62
C LEU A 189 -5.37 2.05 -1.87
N GLN A 190 -4.69 2.53 -0.81
CA GLN A 190 -3.75 3.63 -0.87
C GLN A 190 -2.30 3.20 -0.67
N GLY A 191 -2.07 2.19 0.16
CA GLY A 191 -0.73 1.69 0.42
C GLY A 191 -0.69 0.18 0.58
N ILE A 192 0.51 -0.39 0.40
CA ILE A 192 0.79 -1.80 0.63
C ILE A 192 2.19 -1.96 1.23
N ALA A 193 2.34 -2.81 2.23
CA ALA A 193 3.62 -3.17 2.81
C ALA A 193 3.71 -4.68 3.04
N TYR A 194 4.92 -5.26 2.92
CA TYR A 194 5.18 -6.65 3.23
C TYR A 194 5.80 -6.78 4.63
N TYR A 195 5.19 -7.62 5.47
CA TYR A 195 5.68 -7.85 6.82
C TYR A 195 5.35 -9.28 7.28
N ASN A 196 6.38 -10.02 7.75
CA ASN A 196 6.23 -11.36 8.33
C ASN A 196 5.37 -12.32 7.48
N GLY A 197 5.66 -12.41 6.18
CA GLY A 197 4.98 -13.35 5.27
C GLY A 197 3.61 -12.91 4.77
N CYS A 198 3.17 -11.69 5.09
CA CYS A 198 1.89 -11.13 4.67
C CYS A 198 2.05 -9.75 4.03
N PHE A 199 1.12 -9.41 3.14
CA PHE A 199 0.91 -8.07 2.67
C PHE A 199 -0.17 -7.40 3.51
N TYR A 200 0.09 -6.16 3.93
CA TYR A 200 -0.82 -5.29 4.65
C TYR A 200 -1.16 -4.12 3.75
N MET A 201 -2.43 -3.74 3.70
CA MET A 201 -2.93 -2.73 2.77
C MET A 201 -3.80 -1.73 3.52
N THR A 202 -3.54 -0.45 3.35
CA THR A 202 -4.44 0.62 3.79
C THR A 202 -5.50 0.88 2.74
N ALA A 203 -6.69 1.18 3.16
CA ALA A 203 -7.81 1.55 2.30
C ALA A 203 -8.50 2.79 2.85
N ASP A 204 -8.68 3.79 1.99
CA ASP A 204 -9.48 5.01 2.24
C ASP A 204 -10.96 4.71 1.99
N ASP A 205 -11.45 3.65 2.65
CA ASP A 205 -12.79 3.09 2.49
C ASP A 205 -13.78 3.58 3.55
N GLY A 206 -13.32 4.43 4.46
CA GLY A 206 -14.13 5.21 5.37
C GLY A 206 -14.74 6.44 4.71
N THR A 207 -15.36 7.29 5.52
CA THR A 207 -15.84 8.61 5.09
C THR A 207 -15.54 9.65 6.16
N ALA A 208 -14.60 10.54 5.87
CA ALA A 208 -14.21 11.62 6.78
C ALA A 208 -15.39 12.54 7.15
N ASP A 209 -16.31 12.79 6.22
CA ASP A 209 -17.50 13.61 6.44
C ASP A 209 -18.46 12.97 7.47
N ASP A 210 -18.59 11.65 7.48
CA ASP A 210 -19.47 10.89 8.38
C ASP A 210 -18.72 10.30 9.59
N LYS A 211 -17.41 10.51 9.68
CA LYS A 211 -16.50 9.96 10.69
C LYS A 211 -16.48 8.43 10.70
N GLU A 212 -16.66 7.83 9.56
CA GLU A 212 -16.42 6.41 9.36
C GLU A 212 -14.92 6.17 9.21
N PRO A 213 -14.34 5.26 10.00
CA PRO A 213 -12.91 5.03 10.01
C PRO A 213 -12.45 4.24 8.78
N ASP A 214 -11.20 4.48 8.38
CA ASP A 214 -10.49 3.70 7.39
C ASP A 214 -9.99 2.37 7.96
N HIS A 215 -9.52 1.50 7.06
CA HIS A 215 -9.15 0.15 7.44
C HIS A 215 -7.74 -0.25 6.99
N LEU A 216 -7.18 -1.19 7.77
CA LEU A 216 -6.01 -1.99 7.41
C LEU A 216 -6.48 -3.40 7.08
N TYR A 217 -6.13 -3.86 5.91
CA TYR A 217 -6.38 -5.24 5.45
C TYR A 217 -5.09 -6.04 5.36
N ARG A 218 -5.22 -7.35 5.33
CA ARG A 218 -4.10 -8.27 5.25
C ARG A 218 -4.40 -9.41 4.31
N THR A 219 -3.38 -9.85 3.58
CA THR A 219 -3.42 -11.06 2.77
C THR A 219 -2.08 -11.80 2.80
N GLN A 220 -2.14 -13.11 2.63
CA GLN A 220 -0.96 -13.93 2.39
C GLN A 220 -1.05 -14.50 0.98
N ILE A 221 -0.01 -14.29 0.19
CA ILE A 221 0.08 -14.80 -1.18
C ILE A 221 1.07 -15.96 -1.20
N LYS A 222 0.59 -17.13 -1.59
CA LYS A 222 1.42 -18.33 -1.78
C LYS A 222 2.07 -18.30 -3.16
N ASP A 223 3.26 -18.89 -3.27
CA ASP A 223 3.95 -19.01 -4.55
C ASP A 223 3.05 -19.68 -5.61
N GLY A 224 2.95 -19.02 -6.78
CA GLY A 224 2.14 -19.49 -7.88
C GLY A 224 0.63 -19.32 -7.72
N ALA A 225 0.18 -18.67 -6.66
CA ALA A 225 -1.25 -18.36 -6.49
C ALA A 225 -1.74 -17.37 -7.55
N THR A 226 -2.96 -17.60 -8.03
CA THR A 226 -3.70 -16.67 -8.90
C THR A 226 -4.74 -15.86 -8.13
N ASP A 227 -5.03 -16.28 -6.91
CA ASP A 227 -6.04 -15.68 -6.02
C ASP A 227 -5.51 -15.61 -4.60
N CYS A 228 -5.94 -14.62 -3.84
CA CYS A 228 -5.69 -14.51 -2.40
C CYS A 228 -6.95 -14.08 -1.66
N ILE A 229 -7.01 -14.43 -0.37
CA ILE A 229 -8.08 -14.02 0.54
C ILE A 229 -7.60 -12.80 1.31
N VAL A 230 -8.40 -11.74 1.29
CA VAL A 230 -8.16 -10.52 2.06
C VAL A 230 -8.98 -10.55 3.33
N THR A 231 -8.36 -10.24 4.46
CA THR A 231 -8.99 -10.19 5.78
C THR A 231 -8.79 -8.82 6.43
N LEU A 232 -9.76 -8.38 7.22
CA LEU A 232 -9.64 -7.18 8.01
C LEU A 232 -8.61 -7.39 9.14
N GLU A 233 -7.60 -6.55 9.18
CA GLU A 233 -6.59 -6.54 10.24
C GLU A 233 -6.94 -5.53 11.33
N ARG A 234 -7.34 -4.29 10.96
CA ARG A 234 -7.69 -3.23 11.89
C ARG A 234 -8.67 -2.23 11.29
N THR A 235 -9.52 -1.68 12.15
CA THR A 235 -10.28 -0.44 11.94
C THR A 235 -9.58 0.69 12.69
N PHE A 236 -9.33 1.83 12.03
CA PHE A 236 -8.64 2.99 12.63
C PHE A 236 -9.63 3.95 13.31
N ASP A 237 -10.41 3.45 14.25
CA ASP A 237 -11.42 4.21 15.01
C ASP A 237 -10.81 5.21 16.01
N ASP A 238 -9.51 5.14 16.24
CA ASP A 238 -8.72 6.07 17.05
C ASP A 238 -8.12 7.24 16.24
N VAL A 239 -8.23 7.23 14.90
CA VAL A 239 -7.77 8.28 13.99
C VAL A 239 -8.88 8.63 13.00
N THR A 240 -9.93 9.27 13.50
CA THR A 240 -11.02 9.76 12.63
C THR A 240 -10.77 11.22 12.27
N LEU A 241 -9.91 11.45 11.27
CA LEU A 241 -9.54 12.77 10.80
C LEU A 241 -10.30 13.13 9.52
N GLN A 242 -10.41 14.44 9.25
CA GLN A 242 -10.94 14.95 7.99
C GLN A 242 -9.84 14.93 6.93
N GLY A 243 -9.67 13.80 6.26
CA GLY A 243 -8.61 13.60 5.26
C GLY A 243 -8.58 12.17 4.72
N GLU A 244 -7.42 11.72 4.30
CA GLU A 244 -7.19 10.43 3.63
C GLU A 244 -6.10 9.63 4.33
N ILE A 245 -6.33 8.32 4.50
CA ILE A 245 -5.26 7.37 4.81
C ILE A 245 -4.43 7.14 3.56
N GLU A 246 -3.13 6.90 3.74
CA GLU A 246 -2.20 6.74 2.63
C GLU A 246 -1.30 5.50 2.85
N GLY A 247 -0.04 5.55 2.43
CA GLY A 247 0.92 4.46 2.55
C GLY A 247 1.27 4.09 3.99
N LEU A 248 1.86 2.93 4.13
CA LEU A 248 2.25 2.36 5.42
C LEU A 248 3.59 1.64 5.33
N THR A 249 4.22 1.43 6.49
CA THR A 249 5.38 0.56 6.63
C THR A 249 5.47 -0.03 8.03
N PHE A 250 6.39 -0.98 8.22
CA PHE A 250 6.70 -1.55 9.52
C PHE A 250 8.13 -1.19 9.92
N ASP A 251 8.28 -0.49 11.05
CA ASP A 251 9.59 -0.29 11.67
C ASP A 251 9.93 -1.54 12.49
N HIS A 252 10.82 -2.37 11.94
CA HIS A 252 11.23 -3.63 12.58
C HIS A 252 11.99 -3.39 13.89
N ASP A 253 12.76 -2.31 14.00
CA ASP A 253 13.59 -2.02 15.17
C ASP A 253 12.74 -1.55 16.34
N LYS A 254 11.72 -0.77 16.08
CA LYS A 254 10.78 -0.27 17.08
C LYS A 254 9.56 -1.16 17.29
N ASN A 255 9.37 -2.18 16.43
CA ASN A 255 8.20 -3.04 16.39
C ASN A 255 6.90 -2.21 16.29
N GLN A 256 6.87 -1.32 15.30
CA GLN A 256 5.78 -0.38 15.07
C GLN A 256 5.23 -0.50 13.64
N LEU A 257 3.92 -0.32 13.50
CA LEU A 257 3.30 0.08 12.26
C LEU A 257 3.38 1.60 12.15
N LEU A 258 3.88 2.11 11.02
CA LEU A 258 3.87 3.51 10.65
C LEU A 258 2.85 3.71 9.54
N LEU A 259 1.98 4.68 9.72
CA LEU A 259 0.86 4.97 8.83
C LEU A 259 0.86 6.45 8.45
N LEU A 260 0.95 6.75 7.17
CA LEU A 260 0.79 8.11 6.68
C LEU A 260 -0.69 8.46 6.58
N TYR A 261 -1.04 9.62 7.09
CA TYR A 261 -2.40 10.14 7.05
C TYR A 261 -2.37 11.64 6.73
N ASN A 262 -3.21 12.06 5.79
CA ASN A 262 -3.41 13.47 5.47
C ASN A 262 -4.68 13.97 6.13
N ARG A 263 -4.70 15.24 6.49
CA ARG A 263 -5.90 15.91 6.97
C ARG A 263 -5.98 17.34 6.49
N GLY A 264 -7.19 17.85 6.40
CA GLY A 264 -7.49 19.23 6.07
C GLY A 264 -7.85 19.47 4.61
N ALA A 265 -7.21 18.81 3.65
CA ALA A 265 -7.59 18.92 2.24
C ALA A 265 -8.80 18.02 1.93
N ARG A 266 -9.71 18.52 1.12
CA ARG A 266 -10.77 17.72 0.49
C ARG A 266 -10.26 17.22 -0.85
N ILE A 267 -10.15 15.92 -1.00
CA ILE A 267 -9.73 15.28 -2.23
C ILE A 267 -10.95 14.65 -2.91
N VAL A 268 -11.07 14.79 -4.21
CA VAL A 268 -12.10 14.14 -5.02
C VAL A 268 -11.46 13.62 -6.30
N LEU A 269 -11.51 12.33 -6.52
CA LEU A 269 -10.84 11.64 -7.62
C LEU A 269 -9.34 11.96 -7.68
N GLY A 270 -8.67 11.94 -6.51
CA GLY A 270 -7.26 12.27 -6.38
C GLY A 270 -6.89 13.74 -6.61
N MET A 271 -7.87 14.65 -6.72
CA MET A 271 -7.65 16.06 -7.01
C MET A 271 -8.11 16.96 -5.86
N PRO A 272 -7.30 17.95 -5.42
CA PRO A 272 -7.68 18.89 -4.36
C PRO A 272 -8.90 19.74 -4.76
N LYS A 273 -9.90 19.80 -3.90
CA LYS A 273 -11.15 20.58 -4.06
C LYS A 273 -11.42 21.53 -2.89
N GLY A 274 -10.36 22.05 -2.31
CA GLY A 274 -10.43 22.98 -1.17
C GLY A 274 -10.11 22.29 0.16
N PHE A 275 -10.60 22.87 1.25
CA PHE A 275 -10.28 22.40 2.61
C PHE A 275 -11.56 22.12 3.40
N TYR A 276 -11.44 21.25 4.39
CA TYR A 276 -12.46 21.08 5.42
C TYR A 276 -12.52 22.31 6.33
N ASP A 277 -13.65 22.50 7.02
CA ASP A 277 -13.85 23.62 7.94
C ASP A 277 -12.78 23.63 9.05
N GLY A 278 -12.13 24.78 9.22
CA GLY A 278 -11.05 24.97 10.20
C GLY A 278 -9.66 24.71 9.67
N TYR A 279 -9.51 24.33 8.40
CA TYR A 279 -8.21 24.14 7.74
C TYR A 279 -8.00 25.15 6.61
N ASP A 280 -6.77 25.60 6.43
CA ASP A 280 -6.29 26.46 5.33
C ASP A 280 -5.16 25.83 4.51
N HIS A 281 -4.68 24.66 4.93
CA HIS A 281 -3.69 23.83 4.24
C HIS A 281 -3.83 22.35 4.63
N GLU A 282 -3.21 21.49 3.87
CA GLU A 282 -3.09 20.06 4.16
C GLU A 282 -1.97 19.82 5.17
N ILE A 283 -2.21 18.92 6.10
CA ILE A 283 -1.24 18.47 7.09
C ILE A 283 -1.04 16.96 6.90
N SER A 284 0.19 16.56 6.59
CA SER A 284 0.58 15.16 6.45
C SER A 284 1.31 14.70 7.70
N GLU A 285 0.86 13.60 8.29
CA GLU A 285 1.40 13.06 9.54
C GLU A 285 1.63 11.56 9.43
N VAL A 286 2.74 11.08 10.00
CA VAL A 286 2.98 9.66 10.21
C VAL A 286 2.56 9.30 11.62
N PHE A 287 1.57 8.43 11.73
CA PHE A 287 1.10 7.85 12.99
C PHE A 287 1.89 6.59 13.31
N ALA A 288 2.42 6.48 14.52
CA ALA A 288 3.14 5.32 14.98
C ALA A 288 2.29 4.48 15.93
N TYR A 289 2.13 3.19 15.63
CA TYR A 289 1.40 2.24 16.45
C TYR A 289 2.36 1.17 16.96
N ASP A 290 2.50 1.04 18.27
CA ASP A 290 3.17 -0.09 18.90
C ASP A 290 2.40 -1.38 18.63
N MET A 291 3.14 -2.44 18.27
CA MET A 291 2.58 -3.71 17.87
C MET A 291 2.86 -4.78 18.92
N ALA A 292 1.85 -5.59 19.20
CA ALA A 292 1.98 -6.79 20.01
C ALA A 292 1.28 -7.95 19.30
N ALA A 293 1.98 -9.07 19.11
CA ALA A 293 1.37 -10.26 18.54
C ALA A 293 0.16 -10.69 19.39
N ARG A 294 -0.89 -11.14 18.73
CA ARG A 294 -2.01 -11.79 19.43
C ARG A 294 -1.58 -13.18 19.87
N SER A 295 -1.73 -13.45 21.14
CA SER A 295 -1.51 -14.78 21.73
C SER A 295 -2.75 -15.64 21.56
#